data_bf03403b222de7ecb667d23f193e06b0
#
_entry.id   bf03403b222de7ecb667d23f193e06b0
#
_cell.length_a   1.000
_cell.length_b   1.000
_cell.length_c   1.000
_cell.angle_alpha   90.00
_cell.angle_beta   90.00
_cell.angle_gamma   90.00
#
_symmetry.space_group_name_H-M   'P 1'
#
loop_
_entity.id
_entity.type
_entity.pdbx_description
1 polymer ?
#
loop_
_entity_poly.entity_id
_entity_poly.type
_entity_poly.pdbx_seq_one_letter_code
_entity_poly.pdbx_strand_id
1 'polypeptide(L)'
;PEAACAAAAAGLGVCLLPGFVAARALQEGSLLRLLPGHRLHVREVFVLYSSRRYLDAKIRTWVDFLRERLPLAFERDRAILDDRRYWAESPTGVARETAT
;
A
#
# COMPACT_ATOMS: atom_id res chain seq x y z
N PRO A 1 -2.43 8.02 7.49
CA PRO A 1 -1.93 6.64 7.49
C PRO A 1 -0.68 6.45 8.34
N GLU A 2 0.21 7.43 8.37
CA GLU A 2 1.45 7.31 9.12
C GLU A 2 1.23 7.18 10.61
N ALA A 3 0.29 7.94 11.16
CA ALA A 3 -0.05 7.85 12.59
C ALA A 3 -0.65 6.49 12.92
N ALA A 4 -1.53 5.97 12.07
CA ALA A 4 -2.13 4.65 12.26
C ALA A 4 -1.06 3.56 12.17
N CYS A 5 -0.15 3.68 11.22
CA CYS A 5 0.97 2.76 11.07
C CYS A 5 1.85 2.73 12.33
N ALA A 6 2.21 3.88 12.84
CA ALA A 6 3.03 4.01 14.04
C ALA A 6 2.32 3.42 15.26
N ALA A 7 1.03 3.66 15.41
CA ALA A 7 0.25 3.12 16.50
C ALA A 7 0.19 1.59 16.45
N ALA A 8 -0.06 1.03 15.29
CA ALA A 8 -0.09 -0.42 15.12
C ALA A 8 1.29 -1.05 15.38
N ALA A 9 2.35 -0.42 14.91
CA ALA A 9 3.72 -0.89 15.15
C ALA A 9 4.08 -0.87 16.63
N ALA A 10 3.48 0.02 17.40
CA ALA A 10 3.65 0.09 18.85
C ALA A 10 2.79 -0.93 19.62
N GLY A 11 2.02 -1.75 18.92
CA GLY A 11 1.22 -2.79 19.54
C GLY A 11 -0.15 -2.33 20.03
N LEU A 12 -0.66 -1.22 19.54
CA LEU A 12 -1.96 -0.68 19.96
C LEU A 12 -3.15 -1.34 19.29
N GLY A 13 -2.93 -2.14 18.27
CA GLY A 13 -4.01 -2.84 17.60
C GLY A 13 -3.81 -3.05 16.13
N VAL A 14 -4.90 -3.09 15.39
CA VAL A 14 -4.95 -3.34 13.96
C VAL A 14 -5.27 -2.05 13.22
N CYS A 15 -4.67 -1.85 12.07
CA CYS A 15 -4.96 -0.70 11.24
C CYS A 15 -5.14 -1.08 9.78
N LEU A 16 -5.80 -0.21 9.04
CA LEU A 16 -5.97 -0.32 7.60
C LEU A 16 -5.03 0.66 6.94
N LEU A 17 -4.23 0.19 6.01
CA LEU A 17 -3.23 1.02 5.34
C LEU A 17 -3.30 0.88 3.83
N PRO A 18 -2.97 1.93 3.09
CA PRO A 18 -2.72 1.80 1.66
C PRO A 18 -1.57 0.82 1.41
N GLY A 19 -1.63 0.11 0.28
CA GLY A 19 -0.64 -0.91 -0.04
C GLY A 19 0.79 -0.42 -0.03
N PHE A 20 1.05 0.78 -0.52
CA PHE A 20 2.41 1.34 -0.57
C PHE A 20 2.97 1.67 0.82
N VAL A 21 2.13 2.01 1.77
CA VAL A 21 2.54 2.23 3.16
C VAL A 21 2.76 0.88 3.85
N ALA A 22 1.83 -0.04 3.67
CA ALA A 22 1.90 -1.36 4.27
C ALA A 22 3.12 -2.14 3.79
N ALA A 23 3.41 -2.13 2.49
CA ALA A 23 4.53 -2.85 1.93
C ALA A 23 5.85 -2.46 2.59
N ARG A 24 6.08 -1.17 2.80
CA ARG A 24 7.27 -0.69 3.47
C ARG A 24 7.36 -1.19 4.90
N ALA A 25 6.27 -1.08 5.65
CA ALA A 25 6.24 -1.53 7.05
C ALA A 25 6.45 -3.04 7.18
N LEU A 26 5.93 -3.82 6.24
CA LEU A 26 6.15 -5.26 6.20
C LEU A 26 7.63 -5.59 5.96
N GLN A 27 8.26 -4.91 5.03
CA GLN A 27 9.68 -5.11 4.76
C GLN A 27 10.56 -4.72 5.94
N GLU A 28 10.20 -3.69 6.65
CA GLU A 28 10.90 -3.24 7.85
C GLU A 28 10.68 -4.16 9.04
N GLY A 29 9.70 -5.05 8.96
CA GLY A 29 9.38 -5.97 10.04
C GLY A 29 8.58 -5.38 11.18
N SER A 30 8.04 -4.18 11.01
CA SER A 30 7.27 -3.52 12.07
C SER A 30 5.81 -3.95 12.10
N LEU A 31 5.29 -4.52 11.01
CA LEU A 31 3.92 -4.96 10.89
C LEU A 31 3.83 -6.33 10.23
N LEU A 32 2.72 -7.00 10.45
CA LEU A 32 2.37 -8.24 9.77
C LEU A 32 1.00 -8.09 9.11
N ARG A 33 0.81 -8.77 7.99
CA ARG A 33 -0.45 -8.75 7.29
C ARG A 33 -1.44 -9.71 7.95
N LEU A 34 -2.64 -9.18 8.18
CA LEU A 34 -3.74 -9.91 8.77
C LEU A 34 -4.82 -10.15 7.73
N LEU A 35 -5.49 -11.29 7.84
CA LEU A 35 -6.60 -11.64 6.95
C LEU A 35 -6.21 -11.56 5.46
N PRO A 36 -5.17 -12.26 5.03
CA PRO A 36 -4.68 -12.12 3.65
C PRO A 36 -5.67 -12.61 2.60
N GLY A 37 -6.64 -13.44 2.99
CA GLY A 37 -7.70 -13.87 2.08
C GLY A 37 -8.79 -12.83 1.83
N HIS A 38 -8.74 -11.71 2.51
CA HIS A 38 -9.74 -10.65 2.37
C HIS A 38 -9.14 -9.46 1.65
N ARG A 39 -9.87 -8.94 0.70
CA ARG A 39 -9.49 -7.72 0.00
C ARG A 39 -10.31 -6.55 0.47
N LEU A 40 -9.64 -5.45 0.72
CA LEU A 40 -10.29 -4.19 0.99
C LEU A 40 -10.64 -3.50 -0.32
N HIS A 41 -11.29 -2.37 -0.19
CA HIS A 41 -11.69 -1.58 -1.33
C HIS A 41 -10.49 -1.22 -2.22
N VAL A 42 -10.60 -1.56 -3.50
CA VAL A 42 -9.59 -1.20 -4.49
C VAL A 42 -9.77 0.25 -4.86
N ARG A 43 -8.71 1.03 -4.78
CA ARG A 43 -8.72 2.44 -5.15
C ARG A 43 -8.00 2.65 -6.47
N GLU A 44 -8.55 3.54 -7.26
CA GLU A 44 -7.91 3.97 -8.48
C GLU A 44 -7.06 5.22 -8.21
N VAL A 45 -5.97 5.33 -8.94
CA VAL A 45 -5.08 6.47 -8.83
C VAL A 45 -5.27 7.36 -10.05
N PHE A 46 -5.55 8.62 -9.80
CA PHE A 46 -5.78 9.60 -10.85
C PHE A 46 -4.72 10.69 -10.80
N VAL A 47 -4.30 11.13 -11.97
CA VAL A 47 -3.50 12.33 -12.11
C VAL A 47 -4.44 13.48 -12.48
N LEU A 48 -4.51 14.46 -11.62
CA LEU A 48 -5.34 15.64 -11.85
C LEU A 48 -4.47 16.82 -12.23
N TYR A 49 -4.84 17.48 -13.28
CA TYR A 49 -4.15 18.68 -13.73
C TYR A 49 -5.15 19.69 -14.29
N SER A 50 -4.71 20.92 -14.37
CA SER A 50 -5.54 22.00 -14.86
C SER A 50 -6.00 21.73 -16.28
N SER A 51 -7.31 21.90 -16.54
CA SER A 51 -7.86 21.75 -17.86
C SER A 51 -7.38 22.91 -18.73
N ARG A 52 -6.49 22.62 -19.68
CA ARG A 52 -5.94 23.61 -20.58
C ARG A 52 -6.02 23.12 -22.00
N ARG A 53 -6.11 24.07 -22.90
CA ARG A 53 -6.11 23.80 -24.33
C ARG A 53 -4.79 23.15 -24.77
N TYR A 54 -3.71 23.57 -24.16
CA TYR A 54 -2.38 23.05 -24.43
C TYR A 54 -1.75 22.56 -23.15
N LEU A 55 -1.30 21.32 -23.15
CA LEU A 55 -0.55 20.79 -22.04
C LEU A 55 0.91 21.24 -22.18
N ASP A 56 1.46 21.74 -21.08
CA ASP A 56 2.87 22.03 -20.99
C ASP A 56 3.67 20.73 -21.20
N ALA A 57 4.79 20.83 -21.90
CA ALA A 57 5.68 19.69 -22.13
C ALA A 57 6.14 19.03 -20.85
N LYS A 58 6.34 19.80 -19.78
CA LYS A 58 6.71 19.28 -18.47
C LYS A 58 5.64 18.39 -17.89
N ILE A 59 4.38 18.82 -17.98
CA ILE A 59 3.25 18.04 -17.47
C ILE A 59 3.12 16.75 -18.26
N ARG A 60 3.21 16.82 -19.56
CA ARG A 60 3.11 15.65 -20.43
C ARG A 60 4.21 14.64 -20.15
N THR A 61 5.45 15.10 -20.03
CA THR A 61 6.58 14.24 -19.70
C THR A 61 6.40 13.56 -18.36
N TRP A 62 5.93 14.32 -17.36
CA TRP A 62 5.67 13.79 -16.03
C TRP A 62 4.57 12.73 -16.04
N VAL A 63 3.47 13.00 -16.74
CA VAL A 63 2.36 12.03 -16.84
C VAL A 63 2.82 10.75 -17.54
N ASP A 64 3.58 10.86 -18.61
CA ASP A 64 4.10 9.70 -19.32
C ASP A 64 5.05 8.90 -18.46
N PHE A 65 5.90 9.56 -17.69
CA PHE A 65 6.79 8.92 -16.73
C PHE A 65 5.98 8.13 -15.68
N LEU A 66 4.95 8.74 -15.11
CA LEU A 66 4.11 8.07 -14.12
C LEU A 66 3.36 6.89 -14.71
N ARG A 67 2.83 7.01 -15.92
CA ARG A 67 2.15 5.93 -16.61
C ARG A 67 3.02 4.70 -16.79
N GLU A 68 4.29 4.93 -17.03
CA GLU A 68 5.26 3.85 -17.22
C GLU A 68 5.70 3.25 -15.89
N ARG A 69 5.90 4.08 -14.88
CA ARG A 69 6.54 3.68 -13.62
C ARG A 69 5.59 3.22 -12.53
N LEU A 70 4.41 3.82 -12.43
CA LEU A 70 3.48 3.49 -11.36
C LEU A 70 3.00 2.03 -11.39
N PRO A 71 2.64 1.44 -12.54
CA PRO A 71 2.23 0.05 -12.55
C PRO A 71 3.32 -0.88 -12.03
N LEU A 72 4.59 -0.60 -12.35
CA LEU A 72 5.71 -1.40 -11.86
C LEU A 72 5.87 -1.29 -10.35
N ALA A 73 5.71 -0.09 -9.80
CA ALA A 73 5.77 0.13 -8.37
C ALA A 73 4.64 -0.61 -7.65
N PHE A 74 3.43 -0.55 -8.20
CA PHE A 74 2.27 -1.24 -7.63
C PHE A 74 2.42 -2.76 -7.69
N GLU A 75 2.98 -3.30 -8.75
CA GLU A 75 3.27 -4.72 -8.85
C GLU A 75 4.28 -5.17 -7.81
N ARG A 76 5.30 -4.36 -7.57
CA ARG A 76 6.30 -4.63 -6.54
C ARG A 76 5.65 -4.65 -5.16
N ASP A 77 4.83 -3.67 -4.86
CA ASP A 77 4.14 -3.59 -3.58
C ASP A 77 3.19 -4.77 -3.40
N ARG A 78 2.48 -5.14 -4.46
CA ARG A 78 1.58 -6.29 -4.42
C ARG A 78 2.34 -7.58 -4.14
N ALA A 79 3.51 -7.77 -4.75
CA ALA A 79 4.34 -8.94 -4.50
C ALA A 79 4.75 -9.02 -3.04
N ILE A 80 5.08 -7.89 -2.42
CA ILE A 80 5.40 -7.83 -1.00
C ILE A 80 4.18 -8.17 -0.15
N LEU A 81 3.03 -7.58 -0.46
CA LEU A 81 1.80 -7.82 0.30
C LEU A 81 1.35 -9.26 0.23
N ASP A 82 1.59 -9.93 -0.88
CA ASP A 82 1.19 -11.33 -1.09
C ASP A 82 2.25 -12.32 -0.62
N ASP A 83 3.39 -11.85 -0.14
CA ASP A 83 4.45 -12.71 0.36
C ASP A 83 4.08 -13.24 1.75
N ARG A 84 4.01 -14.54 1.88
CA ARG A 84 3.60 -15.21 3.12
C ARG A 84 4.51 -14.93 4.30
N ARG A 85 5.75 -14.53 4.07
CA ARG A 85 6.69 -14.18 5.15
C ARG A 85 6.18 -13.05 6.01
N TYR A 86 5.34 -12.19 5.44
CA TYR A 86 4.82 -11.01 6.13
C TYR A 86 3.41 -11.22 6.68
N TRP A 87 2.87 -12.42 6.57
CA TRP A 87 1.54 -12.71 7.07
C TRP A 87 1.59 -13.11 8.53
N ALA A 88 0.61 -12.66 9.28
CA ALA A 88 0.45 -13.13 10.65
C ALA A 88 -0.02 -14.58 10.63
N GLU A 89 0.65 -15.42 11.40
CA GLU A 89 0.18 -16.76 11.59
C GLU A 89 -1.00 -16.73 12.57
N SER A 90 -2.07 -17.37 12.15
CA SER A 90 -3.24 -17.46 13.00
C SER A 90 -3.67 -18.91 13.07
N PRO A 91 -3.02 -19.70 13.91
CA PRO A 91 -3.36 -21.13 14.03
C PRO A 91 -4.78 -21.36 14.49
N THR A 92 -5.40 -20.41 15.16
CA THR A 92 -6.75 -20.53 15.68
C THR A 92 -7.69 -19.47 15.15
N GLY A 93 -7.32 -18.78 14.10
CA GLY A 93 -8.10 -17.67 13.57
C GLY A 93 -8.06 -16.41 14.41
N VAL A 94 -7.21 -16.35 15.40
CA VAL A 94 -7.08 -15.16 16.23
C VAL A 94 -6.23 -14.14 15.51
N ALA A 95 -6.87 -13.08 15.10
CA ALA A 95 -6.22 -11.97 14.47
C ALA A 95 -5.56 -11.07 15.50
N ARG A 96 -4.37 -10.57 15.18
CA ARG A 96 -3.65 -9.67 16.06
C ARG A 96 -2.93 -8.60 15.27
N GLU A 97 -2.83 -7.44 15.87
CA GLU A 97 -1.82 -6.40 15.65
C GLU A 97 -1.20 -6.38 14.27
N THR A 98 -1.97 -6.22 13.22
CA THR A 98 -1.39 -6.18 11.90
C THR A 98 -2.03 -5.12 11.05
N ALA A 99 -1.32 -4.75 10.01
CA ALA A 99 -1.81 -3.86 8.98
C ALA A 99 -2.53 -4.66 7.91
N THR A 100 -3.60 -4.10 7.40
CA THR A 100 -4.34 -4.71 6.31
C THR A 100 -4.68 -3.71 5.22
#